data_cc2ef0c6c5958522df915c6ed99f73ba
#
_entry.id   cc2ef0c6c5958522df915c6ed99f73ba
#
_cell.length_a   1.000
_cell.length_b   1.000
_cell.length_c   1.000
_cell.angle_alpha   90.00
_cell.angle_beta   90.00
_cell.angle_gamma   90.00
#
_symmetry.space_group_name_H-M   'P 1'
#
loop_
_entity.id
_entity.type
_entity.pdbx_description
1 polymer ?
#
loop_
_entity_poly.entity_id
_entity_poly.type
_entity_poly.pdbx_seq_one_letter_code
_entity_poly.pdbx_strand_id
1 'polypeptide(L)'
;MNGLKEFGNFEIITWELKTPSNGIINRIKRILEYASSFFEIRKIKQQHSPNMVIAERTTSYGFLAALSGIKPLVIAQQGITDLWPTNSILFPVKKRIQDYAFKKANLIHAWGPAMTIAMKKANVDMNKVMILPKGIDLSVFENKNTIKLDGINAIVTRSLSPEYKHDIILKSFAILHEKGFDFQLRIVGDGVQLPFLKALAKELRIEAKVAFTGKIPNYELSQLLQQSNFYISMPVTEGVSASLFEAMATNCYPIVTDIPGNQSWIDHRKNGQLIPVDNYEQLASELIWAIENPYHREQAVANNRNFIEQNADYTLNMKRIADRYHELINATKN
;
A
#
# COMPACT_ATOMS: atom_id res chain seq x y z
N MET A 1 -5.61 10.55 8.89
CA MET A 1 -6.11 11.84 9.46
C MET A 1 -5.52 12.15 10.84
N ASN A 2 -5.37 11.19 11.77
CA ASN A 2 -4.81 11.47 13.12
C ASN A 2 -3.44 12.13 13.07
N GLY A 3 -2.53 11.70 12.23
CA GLY A 3 -1.21 12.32 12.10
C GLY A 3 -1.23 13.81 11.69
N LEU A 4 -2.23 14.26 10.92
CA LEU A 4 -2.35 15.69 10.61
C LEU A 4 -2.76 16.51 11.84
N LYS A 5 -3.56 15.95 12.76
CA LYS A 5 -3.87 16.61 14.04
C LYS A 5 -2.62 16.68 14.92
N GLU A 6 -1.90 15.58 15.00
CA GLU A 6 -0.74 15.42 15.87
C GLU A 6 0.46 16.28 15.41
N PHE A 7 0.81 16.20 14.12
CA PHE A 7 2.03 16.85 13.58
C PHE A 7 1.78 18.20 12.92
N GLY A 8 0.54 18.58 12.64
CA GLY A 8 0.21 19.81 11.93
C GLY A 8 -0.78 20.72 12.67
N ASN A 9 -1.26 20.30 13.82
CA ASN A 9 -2.26 21.06 14.62
C ASN A 9 -3.50 21.46 13.77
N PHE A 10 -3.95 20.55 12.87
CA PHE A 10 -5.14 20.78 12.06
C PHE A 10 -6.41 20.42 12.81
N GLU A 11 -7.40 21.30 12.76
CA GLU A 11 -8.79 20.92 13.06
C GLU A 11 -9.35 20.20 11.83
N ILE A 12 -9.88 18.98 12.01
CA ILE A 12 -10.30 18.13 10.91
C ILE A 12 -11.79 17.84 10.99
N ILE A 13 -12.51 18.23 9.95
CA ILE A 13 -13.90 17.89 9.71
C ILE A 13 -13.93 16.80 8.63
N THR A 14 -14.50 15.63 8.94
CA THR A 14 -14.60 14.51 8.01
C THR A 14 -15.98 14.41 7.41
N TRP A 15 -16.04 14.12 6.13
CA TRP A 15 -17.25 13.79 5.42
C TRP A 15 -17.02 12.59 4.51
N GLU A 16 -17.96 11.67 4.46
CA GLU A 16 -17.87 10.47 3.63
C GLU A 16 -19.23 10.04 3.06
N LEU A 17 -19.20 9.32 1.94
CA LEU A 17 -20.38 8.69 1.35
C LEU A 17 -20.84 7.52 2.24
N LYS A 18 -22.11 7.51 2.61
CA LYS A 18 -22.70 6.55 3.55
C LYS A 18 -23.15 5.26 2.88
N THR A 19 -23.57 5.35 1.60
CA THR A 19 -24.10 4.20 0.87
C THR A 19 -22.98 3.23 0.47
N PRO A 20 -23.09 1.91 0.77
CA PRO A 20 -22.11 0.91 0.33
C PRO A 20 -21.99 0.87 -1.20
N SER A 21 -20.81 0.48 -1.71
CA SER A 21 -20.55 0.40 -3.16
C SER A 21 -21.06 -0.88 -3.81
N ASN A 22 -21.45 -1.90 -3.04
CA ASN A 22 -21.81 -3.23 -3.51
C ASN A 22 -23.32 -3.36 -3.76
N GLY A 23 -23.68 -4.08 -4.83
CA GLY A 23 -25.07 -4.33 -5.22
C GLY A 23 -25.69 -3.26 -6.12
N ILE A 24 -26.62 -3.68 -6.99
CA ILE A 24 -27.25 -2.80 -8.01
C ILE A 24 -28.07 -1.68 -7.35
N ILE A 25 -28.86 -2.00 -6.34
CA ILE A 25 -29.69 -1.03 -5.61
C ILE A 25 -28.81 0.04 -4.93
N ASN A 26 -27.73 -0.38 -4.31
CA ASN A 26 -26.78 0.54 -3.67
C ASN A 26 -26.07 1.42 -4.69
N ARG A 27 -25.81 0.92 -5.89
CA ARG A 27 -25.24 1.75 -6.98
C ARG A 27 -26.17 2.88 -7.38
N ILE A 28 -27.48 2.63 -7.50
CA ILE A 28 -28.47 3.67 -7.81
C ILE A 28 -28.56 4.68 -6.65
N LYS A 29 -28.70 4.19 -5.40
CA LYS A 29 -28.71 5.04 -4.20
C LYS A 29 -27.45 5.91 -4.13
N ARG A 30 -26.31 5.35 -4.46
CA ARG A 30 -25.03 6.07 -4.44
C ARG A 30 -24.96 7.18 -5.50
N ILE A 31 -25.60 7.01 -6.67
CA ILE A 31 -25.69 8.07 -7.67
C ILE A 31 -26.53 9.25 -7.13
N LEU A 32 -27.65 8.96 -6.47
CA LEU A 32 -28.46 9.99 -5.83
C LEU A 32 -27.72 10.68 -4.68
N GLU A 33 -26.99 9.90 -3.88
CA GLU A 33 -26.13 10.43 -2.82
C GLU A 33 -25.03 11.34 -3.38
N TYR A 34 -24.43 11.01 -4.52
CA TYR A 34 -23.48 11.90 -5.20
C TYR A 34 -24.08 13.26 -5.56
N ALA A 35 -25.33 13.27 -6.02
CA ALA A 35 -26.01 14.52 -6.35
C ALA A 35 -26.31 15.35 -5.10
N SER A 36 -26.77 14.72 -4.02
CA SER A 36 -27.03 15.41 -2.73
C SER A 36 -25.76 15.86 -2.03
N SER A 37 -24.67 15.14 -2.18
CA SER A 37 -23.35 15.42 -1.58
C SER A 37 -22.83 16.81 -1.92
N PHE A 38 -23.12 17.31 -3.12
CA PHE A 38 -22.74 18.65 -3.52
C PHE A 38 -23.34 19.72 -2.59
N PHE A 39 -24.61 19.56 -2.19
CA PHE A 39 -25.27 20.49 -1.28
C PHE A 39 -24.75 20.33 0.15
N GLU A 40 -24.50 19.09 0.60
CA GLU A 40 -23.94 18.82 1.92
C GLU A 40 -22.54 19.45 2.07
N ILE A 41 -21.66 19.28 1.09
CA ILE A 41 -20.32 19.86 1.12
C ILE A 41 -20.38 21.40 1.10
N ARG A 42 -21.32 21.99 0.34
CA ARG A 42 -21.55 23.44 0.36
C ARG A 42 -22.02 23.93 1.75
N LYS A 43 -22.89 23.17 2.40
CA LYS A 43 -23.32 23.49 3.76
C LYS A 43 -22.15 23.44 4.75
N ILE A 44 -21.31 22.42 4.69
CA ILE A 44 -20.08 22.31 5.47
C ILE A 44 -19.16 23.52 5.22
N LYS A 45 -18.97 23.91 3.95
CA LYS A 45 -18.20 25.08 3.58
C LYS A 45 -18.73 26.36 4.24
N GLN A 46 -20.03 26.57 4.24
CA GLN A 46 -20.67 27.75 4.83
C GLN A 46 -20.58 27.75 6.37
N GLN A 47 -20.77 26.59 7.00
CA GLN A 47 -20.77 26.46 8.45
C GLN A 47 -19.37 26.57 9.07
N HIS A 48 -18.37 26.03 8.41
CA HIS A 48 -17.04 25.86 9.01
C HIS A 48 -15.93 26.67 8.32
N SER A 49 -16.21 27.24 7.14
CA SER A 49 -15.22 28.03 6.37
C SER A 49 -13.83 27.39 6.32
N PRO A 50 -13.70 26.11 5.88
CA PRO A 50 -12.44 25.38 5.96
C PRO A 50 -11.35 26.05 5.12
N ASN A 51 -10.13 26.11 5.67
CA ASN A 51 -8.98 26.69 5.00
C ASN A 51 -8.43 25.83 3.86
N MET A 52 -8.81 24.56 3.79
CA MET A 52 -8.37 23.59 2.78
C MET A 52 -9.36 22.43 2.71
N VAL A 53 -9.39 21.74 1.57
CA VAL A 53 -10.07 20.45 1.44
C VAL A 53 -9.09 19.38 0.97
N ILE A 54 -9.11 18.22 1.65
CA ILE A 54 -8.34 17.03 1.26
C ILE A 54 -9.33 15.95 0.84
N ALA A 55 -9.15 15.42 -0.36
CA ALA A 55 -9.98 14.36 -0.90
C ALA A 55 -9.16 13.09 -1.09
N GLU A 56 -9.55 12.02 -0.41
CA GLU A 56 -8.98 10.68 -0.66
C GLU A 56 -9.67 10.06 -1.87
N ARG A 57 -8.91 9.64 -2.87
CA ARG A 57 -9.34 9.18 -4.22
C ARG A 57 -9.80 10.31 -5.15
N THR A 58 -9.40 10.18 -6.40
CA THR A 58 -9.58 11.23 -7.42
C THR A 58 -10.98 11.25 -8.00
N THR A 59 -11.53 10.09 -8.42
CA THR A 59 -12.77 10.03 -9.20
C THR A 59 -14.05 10.08 -8.37
N SER A 60 -13.94 10.02 -7.04
CA SER A 60 -15.06 10.14 -6.12
C SER A 60 -14.97 11.43 -5.31
N TYR A 61 -14.26 11.38 -4.19
CA TYR A 61 -14.14 12.54 -3.29
C TYR A 61 -13.41 13.71 -3.94
N GLY A 62 -12.38 13.46 -4.77
CA GLY A 62 -11.65 14.49 -5.51
C GLY A 62 -12.55 15.29 -6.45
N PHE A 63 -13.44 14.62 -7.17
CA PHE A 63 -14.39 15.27 -8.03
C PHE A 63 -15.42 16.12 -7.25
N LEU A 64 -15.98 15.59 -6.18
CA LEU A 64 -16.93 16.32 -5.31
C LEU A 64 -16.25 17.54 -4.66
N ALA A 65 -15.04 17.37 -4.16
CA ALA A 65 -14.26 18.46 -3.60
C ALA A 65 -13.93 19.52 -4.65
N ALA A 66 -13.61 19.14 -5.88
CA ALA A 66 -13.38 20.08 -7.00
C ALA A 66 -14.64 20.89 -7.35
N LEU A 67 -15.84 20.28 -7.24
CA LEU A 67 -17.11 20.98 -7.46
C LEU A 67 -17.48 21.93 -6.31
N SER A 68 -17.01 21.66 -5.09
CA SER A 68 -17.35 22.48 -3.90
C SER A 68 -16.79 23.90 -3.97
N GLY A 69 -15.75 24.11 -4.76
CA GLY A 69 -15.04 25.39 -4.87
C GLY A 69 -14.28 25.79 -3.60
N ILE A 70 -14.02 24.85 -2.67
CA ILE A 70 -13.11 25.06 -1.54
C ILE A 70 -11.68 25.04 -2.06
N LYS A 71 -10.87 25.99 -1.66
CA LYS A 71 -9.44 26.09 -2.03
C LYS A 71 -8.59 26.36 -0.79
N PRO A 72 -7.33 25.86 -0.78
CA PRO A 72 -6.75 24.94 -1.77
C PRO A 72 -7.39 23.54 -1.71
N LEU A 73 -7.43 22.88 -2.85
CA LEU A 73 -7.84 21.48 -2.99
C LEU A 73 -6.60 20.59 -3.07
N VAL A 74 -6.52 19.62 -2.16
CA VAL A 74 -5.53 18.53 -2.19
C VAL A 74 -6.22 17.23 -2.54
N ILE A 75 -5.65 16.47 -3.48
CA ILE A 75 -6.08 15.09 -3.78
C ILE A 75 -5.02 14.15 -3.25
N ALA A 76 -5.36 13.32 -2.25
CA ALA A 76 -4.51 12.26 -1.73
C ALA A 76 -4.76 10.95 -2.49
N GLN A 77 -3.84 10.60 -3.39
CA GLN A 77 -3.91 9.39 -4.22
C GLN A 77 -3.23 8.23 -3.50
N GLN A 78 -4.01 7.20 -3.14
CA GLN A 78 -3.51 6.02 -2.39
C GLN A 78 -3.28 4.80 -3.29
N GLY A 79 -4.06 4.66 -4.38
CA GLY A 79 -3.96 3.58 -5.35
C GLY A 79 -3.37 4.05 -6.68
N ILE A 80 -2.92 3.09 -7.50
CA ILE A 80 -2.33 3.39 -8.82
C ILE A 80 -3.32 4.15 -9.69
N THR A 81 -4.59 3.77 -9.66
CA THR A 81 -5.67 4.44 -10.38
C THR A 81 -7.03 4.18 -9.72
N ASP A 82 -7.94 5.14 -9.89
CA ASP A 82 -9.36 5.00 -9.55
C ASP A 82 -10.22 4.70 -10.79
N LEU A 83 -9.60 4.58 -11.96
CA LEU A 83 -10.33 4.32 -13.20
C LEU A 83 -10.80 2.87 -13.28
N TRP A 84 -11.91 2.66 -13.94
CA TRP A 84 -12.36 1.34 -14.33
C TRP A 84 -11.49 0.77 -15.45
N PRO A 85 -11.53 -0.55 -15.69
CA PRO A 85 -10.85 -1.15 -16.83
C PRO A 85 -11.22 -0.44 -18.14
N THR A 86 -10.27 -0.34 -19.06
CA THR A 86 -10.42 0.41 -20.32
C THR A 86 -11.55 -0.12 -21.22
N ASN A 87 -11.91 -1.39 -21.07
CA ASN A 87 -13.05 -2.02 -21.78
C ASN A 87 -14.41 -1.68 -21.16
N SER A 88 -14.48 -0.96 -20.04
CA SER A 88 -15.76 -0.54 -19.44
C SER A 88 -16.37 0.60 -20.25
N ILE A 89 -17.66 0.50 -20.57
CA ILE A 89 -18.44 1.55 -21.26
C ILE A 89 -18.43 2.88 -20.50
N LEU A 90 -18.23 2.86 -19.19
CA LEU A 90 -18.16 4.04 -18.34
C LEU A 90 -16.75 4.59 -18.17
N PHE A 91 -15.73 3.96 -18.77
CA PHE A 91 -14.34 4.42 -18.70
C PHE A 91 -14.18 5.88 -19.16
N PRO A 92 -14.74 6.33 -20.34
CA PRO A 92 -14.58 7.71 -20.79
C PRO A 92 -15.15 8.74 -19.82
N VAL A 93 -16.27 8.41 -19.18
CA VAL A 93 -16.90 9.28 -18.17
C VAL A 93 -16.01 9.41 -16.94
N LYS A 94 -15.54 8.31 -16.40
CA LYS A 94 -14.63 8.30 -15.24
C LYS A 94 -13.32 9.02 -15.56
N LYS A 95 -12.80 8.84 -16.76
CA LYS A 95 -11.59 9.56 -17.20
C LYS A 95 -11.80 11.07 -17.19
N ARG A 96 -12.89 11.58 -17.74
CA ARG A 96 -13.22 13.02 -17.72
C ARG A 96 -13.36 13.56 -16.28
N ILE A 97 -13.98 12.80 -15.40
CA ILE A 97 -14.11 13.11 -13.97
C ILE A 97 -12.72 13.23 -13.32
N GLN A 98 -11.84 12.26 -13.59
CA GLN A 98 -10.47 12.27 -13.09
C GLN A 98 -9.70 13.48 -13.60
N ASP A 99 -9.73 13.72 -14.91
CA ASP A 99 -9.01 14.81 -15.55
C ASP A 99 -9.47 16.19 -14.99
N TYR A 100 -10.77 16.33 -14.77
CA TYR A 100 -11.34 17.53 -14.15
C TYR A 100 -10.84 17.71 -12.71
N ALA A 101 -10.87 16.65 -11.89
CA ALA A 101 -10.41 16.71 -10.51
C ALA A 101 -8.93 17.06 -10.43
N PHE A 102 -8.07 16.42 -11.23
CA PHE A 102 -6.65 16.74 -11.30
C PHE A 102 -6.39 18.18 -11.77
N LYS A 103 -7.12 18.66 -12.79
CA LYS A 103 -6.99 20.05 -13.26
C LYS A 103 -7.32 21.07 -12.18
N LYS A 104 -8.30 20.77 -11.31
CA LYS A 104 -8.74 21.68 -10.24
C LYS A 104 -7.89 21.58 -8.96
N ALA A 105 -7.13 20.52 -8.80
CA ALA A 105 -6.26 20.33 -7.64
C ALA A 105 -5.14 21.40 -7.61
N ASN A 106 -4.89 21.93 -6.41
CA ASN A 106 -3.74 22.77 -6.12
C ASN A 106 -2.51 21.92 -5.78
N LEU A 107 -2.74 20.76 -5.16
CA LEU A 107 -1.71 19.76 -4.85
C LEU A 107 -2.28 18.35 -5.05
N ILE A 108 -1.49 17.45 -5.61
CA ILE A 108 -1.79 16.02 -5.66
C ILE A 108 -0.74 15.31 -4.83
N HIS A 109 -1.16 14.71 -3.73
CA HIS A 109 -0.28 13.95 -2.87
C HIS A 109 -0.35 12.47 -3.26
N ALA A 110 0.65 11.99 -3.99
CA ALA A 110 0.84 10.60 -4.34
C ALA A 110 1.63 9.88 -3.24
N TRP A 111 1.10 8.78 -2.72
CA TRP A 111 1.80 8.02 -1.67
C TRP A 111 2.97 7.18 -2.18
N GLY A 112 3.14 7.07 -3.49
CA GLY A 112 4.26 6.39 -4.11
C GLY A 112 4.42 6.70 -5.59
N PRO A 113 5.60 6.42 -6.16
CA PRO A 113 5.93 6.72 -7.57
C PRO A 113 4.97 6.08 -8.57
N ALA A 114 4.49 4.85 -8.33
CA ALA A 114 3.58 4.15 -9.23
C ALA A 114 2.29 4.94 -9.55
N MET A 115 1.84 5.79 -8.64
CA MET A 115 0.64 6.61 -8.82
C MET A 115 0.82 7.68 -9.88
N THR A 116 2.07 8.11 -10.14
CA THR A 116 2.38 9.11 -11.16
C THR A 116 2.12 8.62 -12.58
N ILE A 117 2.06 7.30 -12.79
CA ILE A 117 1.79 6.69 -14.11
C ILE A 117 0.42 7.17 -14.65
N ALA A 118 -0.61 7.11 -13.81
CA ALA A 118 -1.94 7.59 -14.19
C ALA A 118 -1.98 9.13 -14.37
N MET A 119 -1.22 9.86 -13.54
CA MET A 119 -1.13 11.32 -13.61
C MET A 119 -0.44 11.77 -14.89
N LYS A 120 0.67 11.14 -15.28
CA LYS A 120 1.37 11.41 -16.56
C LYS A 120 0.47 11.14 -17.77
N LYS A 121 -0.29 10.03 -17.75
CA LYS A 121 -1.29 9.72 -18.80
C LYS A 121 -2.43 10.73 -18.87
N ALA A 122 -2.73 11.42 -17.79
CA ALA A 122 -3.73 12.48 -17.72
C ALA A 122 -3.14 13.88 -17.97
N ASN A 123 -1.86 13.98 -18.36
CA ASN A 123 -1.13 15.24 -18.57
C ASN A 123 -1.20 16.20 -17.36
N VAL A 124 -1.08 15.64 -16.15
CA VAL A 124 -1.02 16.42 -14.92
C VAL A 124 0.30 17.19 -14.85
N ASP A 125 0.23 18.46 -14.47
CA ASP A 125 1.42 19.23 -14.14
C ASP A 125 2.14 18.62 -12.92
N MET A 126 3.29 18.02 -13.17
CA MET A 126 4.06 17.31 -12.15
C MET A 126 4.61 18.22 -11.04
N ASN A 127 4.67 19.55 -11.25
CA ASN A 127 5.02 20.52 -10.20
C ASN A 127 3.98 20.59 -9.09
N LYS A 128 2.74 20.13 -9.36
CA LYS A 128 1.67 20.01 -8.37
C LYS A 128 1.64 18.64 -7.67
N VAL A 129 2.59 17.77 -7.96
CA VAL A 129 2.60 16.40 -7.42
C VAL A 129 3.68 16.28 -6.36
N MET A 130 3.27 15.98 -5.14
CA MET A 130 4.14 15.58 -4.04
C MET A 130 4.12 14.06 -3.95
N ILE A 131 5.28 13.42 -4.08
CA ILE A 131 5.43 11.98 -3.93
C ILE A 131 6.04 11.72 -2.55
N LEU A 132 5.22 11.26 -1.62
CA LEU A 132 5.67 11.00 -0.25
C LEU A 132 4.76 9.96 0.40
N PRO A 133 5.27 8.78 0.80
CA PRO A 133 4.49 7.80 1.56
C PRO A 133 4.21 8.35 2.97
N LYS A 134 3.14 7.89 3.60
CA LYS A 134 2.93 8.18 5.03
C LYS A 134 4.02 7.57 5.90
N GLY A 135 4.61 6.46 5.44
CA GLY A 135 5.59 5.71 6.21
C GLY A 135 4.96 4.79 7.24
N ILE A 136 5.83 4.22 8.07
CA ILE A 136 5.52 3.29 9.16
C ILE A 136 6.10 3.80 10.48
N ASP A 137 5.53 3.36 11.59
CA ASP A 137 6.02 3.70 12.93
C ASP A 137 7.29 2.90 13.26
N LEU A 138 8.45 3.52 13.14
CA LEU A 138 9.73 2.89 13.41
C LEU A 138 9.97 2.58 14.89
N SER A 139 9.20 3.14 15.82
CA SER A 139 9.27 2.76 17.23
C SER A 139 8.65 1.39 17.48
N VAL A 140 7.67 1.00 16.66
CA VAL A 140 7.04 -0.33 16.68
C VAL A 140 7.88 -1.34 15.89
N PHE A 141 8.35 -0.94 14.68
CA PHE A 141 9.14 -1.80 13.78
C PHE A 141 10.65 -1.52 13.94
N GLU A 142 11.09 -1.51 15.18
CA GLU A 142 12.48 -1.33 15.55
C GLU A 142 13.30 -2.59 15.25
N ASN A 143 14.50 -2.42 14.77
CA ASN A 143 15.43 -3.55 14.63
C ASN A 143 16.21 -3.77 15.93
N LYS A 144 15.70 -4.64 16.79
CA LYS A 144 16.36 -4.99 18.06
C LYS A 144 17.33 -6.16 17.96
N ASN A 145 17.27 -6.94 16.89
CA ASN A 145 18.02 -8.17 16.75
C ASN A 145 19.05 -8.09 15.62
N THR A 146 20.32 -8.14 16.00
CA THR A 146 21.45 -8.43 15.09
C THR A 146 21.66 -9.93 14.89
N ILE A 147 20.77 -10.77 15.40
CA ILE A 147 20.91 -12.24 15.36
C ILE A 147 20.67 -12.69 13.92
N LYS A 148 21.71 -13.27 13.32
CA LYS A 148 21.56 -14.01 12.06
C LYS A 148 20.65 -15.20 12.32
N LEU A 149 19.54 -15.26 11.60
CA LEU A 149 18.64 -16.41 11.66
C LEU A 149 19.20 -17.51 10.75
N ASP A 150 19.50 -18.66 11.33
CA ASP A 150 19.84 -19.84 10.56
C ASP A 150 18.60 -20.40 9.85
N GLY A 151 18.79 -20.95 8.65
CA GLY A 151 17.73 -21.55 7.87
C GLY A 151 16.81 -20.52 7.18
N ILE A 152 15.68 -21.01 6.68
CA ILE A 152 14.67 -20.24 5.93
C ILE A 152 13.49 -19.96 6.84
N ASN A 153 13.43 -18.76 7.42
CA ASN A 153 12.33 -18.26 8.21
C ASN A 153 11.57 -17.20 7.38
N ALA A 154 10.49 -17.62 6.72
CA ALA A 154 9.72 -16.76 5.83
C ALA A 154 8.42 -16.29 6.48
N ILE A 155 8.02 -15.06 6.18
CA ILE A 155 6.78 -14.47 6.66
C ILE A 155 5.98 -13.81 5.52
N VAL A 156 4.66 -13.95 5.60
CA VAL A 156 3.66 -13.29 4.76
C VAL A 156 2.70 -12.55 5.67
N THR A 157 2.45 -11.26 5.42
CA THR A 157 1.63 -10.40 6.29
C THR A 157 0.50 -9.74 5.52
N ARG A 158 -0.38 -10.55 4.92
CA ARG A 158 -1.49 -10.10 4.06
C ARG A 158 -2.79 -10.81 4.42
N SER A 159 -3.93 -10.14 4.13
CA SER A 159 -5.24 -10.80 4.25
C SER A 159 -5.31 -12.01 3.32
N LEU A 160 -6.02 -13.07 3.76
CA LEU A 160 -6.14 -14.31 3.00
C LEU A 160 -7.27 -14.21 1.98
N SER A 161 -7.06 -13.33 0.98
CA SER A 161 -7.97 -13.11 -0.13
C SER A 161 -7.29 -13.40 -1.49
N PRO A 162 -8.06 -13.73 -2.54
CA PRO A 162 -7.52 -14.25 -3.81
C PRO A 162 -6.48 -13.35 -4.48
N GLU A 163 -6.59 -12.04 -4.31
CA GLU A 163 -5.69 -11.05 -4.90
C GLU A 163 -4.26 -11.08 -4.35
N TYR A 164 -4.03 -11.73 -3.19
CA TYR A 164 -2.69 -11.86 -2.58
C TYR A 164 -1.98 -13.18 -2.90
N LYS A 165 -2.62 -14.09 -3.66
CA LYS A 165 -1.99 -15.27 -4.26
C LYS A 165 -1.17 -16.13 -3.29
N HIS A 166 -1.70 -16.42 -2.11
CA HIS A 166 -1.05 -17.27 -1.11
C HIS A 166 -0.84 -18.71 -1.60
N ASP A 167 -1.68 -19.18 -2.53
CA ASP A 167 -1.53 -20.47 -3.18
C ASP A 167 -0.21 -20.57 -3.98
N ILE A 168 0.19 -19.51 -4.65
CA ILE A 168 1.48 -19.41 -5.37
C ILE A 168 2.64 -19.52 -4.38
N ILE A 169 2.53 -18.88 -3.22
CA ILE A 169 3.54 -18.97 -2.17
C ILE A 169 3.65 -20.41 -1.65
N LEU A 170 2.54 -21.07 -1.32
CA LEU A 170 2.57 -22.47 -0.86
C LEU A 170 3.17 -23.41 -1.89
N LYS A 171 2.82 -23.27 -3.17
CA LYS A 171 3.41 -24.07 -4.27
C LYS A 171 4.91 -23.88 -4.40
N SER A 172 5.40 -22.66 -4.25
CA SER A 172 6.85 -22.38 -4.30
C SER A 172 7.59 -23.04 -3.12
N PHE A 173 7.00 -23.02 -1.93
CA PHE A 173 7.59 -23.70 -0.76
C PHE A 173 7.52 -25.23 -0.84
N ALA A 174 6.56 -25.78 -1.57
CA ALA A 174 6.54 -27.23 -1.89
C ALA A 174 7.75 -27.61 -2.75
N ILE A 175 8.13 -26.79 -3.74
CA ILE A 175 9.36 -27.02 -4.52
C ILE A 175 10.62 -26.98 -3.62
N LEU A 176 10.69 -26.04 -2.67
CA LEU A 176 11.79 -26.01 -1.71
C LEU A 176 11.85 -27.30 -0.88
N HIS A 177 10.69 -27.76 -0.41
CA HIS A 177 10.57 -29.00 0.34
C HIS A 177 11.06 -30.22 -0.45
N GLU A 178 10.61 -30.37 -1.69
CA GLU A 178 11.02 -31.44 -2.61
C GLU A 178 12.54 -31.42 -2.89
N LYS A 179 13.15 -30.23 -2.90
CA LYS A 179 14.60 -30.05 -3.06
C LYS A 179 15.39 -30.24 -1.74
N GLY A 180 14.73 -30.58 -0.64
CA GLY A 180 15.35 -30.87 0.66
C GLY A 180 15.69 -29.65 1.51
N PHE A 181 15.22 -28.45 1.16
CA PHE A 181 15.40 -27.28 2.02
C PHE A 181 14.51 -27.36 3.27
N ASP A 182 15.09 -27.05 4.42
CA ASP A 182 14.32 -26.85 5.63
C ASP A 182 13.88 -25.41 5.79
N PHE A 183 12.62 -25.20 6.20
CA PHE A 183 12.03 -23.88 6.33
C PHE A 183 10.91 -23.81 7.37
N GLN A 184 10.61 -22.61 7.80
CA GLN A 184 9.41 -22.23 8.52
C GLN A 184 8.72 -21.11 7.75
N LEU A 185 7.45 -21.30 7.37
CA LEU A 185 6.63 -20.28 6.70
C LEU A 185 5.51 -19.84 7.64
N ARG A 186 5.52 -18.55 8.04
CA ARG A 186 4.46 -17.94 8.83
C ARG A 186 3.54 -17.11 7.94
N ILE A 187 2.25 -17.40 7.95
CA ILE A 187 1.21 -16.64 7.22
C ILE A 187 0.36 -15.91 8.24
N VAL A 188 0.59 -14.60 8.34
CA VAL A 188 -0.08 -13.69 9.27
C VAL A 188 -1.20 -12.97 8.54
N GLY A 189 -2.43 -13.17 8.99
CA GLY A 189 -3.63 -12.59 8.41
C GLY A 189 -4.81 -13.53 8.48
N ASP A 190 -5.96 -13.03 8.08
CA ASP A 190 -7.21 -13.78 8.02
C ASP A 190 -7.96 -13.48 6.74
N GLY A 191 -8.88 -14.36 6.33
CA GLY A 191 -9.69 -14.16 5.14
C GLY A 191 -10.36 -15.43 4.63
N VAL A 192 -11.17 -15.24 3.60
CA VAL A 192 -12.05 -16.30 3.04
C VAL A 192 -11.29 -17.51 2.49
N GLN A 193 -10.02 -17.35 2.14
CA GLN A 193 -9.21 -18.44 1.61
C GLN A 193 -8.55 -19.35 2.67
N LEU A 194 -8.65 -19.03 3.97
CA LEU A 194 -7.98 -19.82 5.02
C LEU A 194 -8.26 -21.34 4.92
N PRO A 195 -9.51 -21.81 4.75
CA PRO A 195 -9.78 -23.25 4.64
C PRO A 195 -9.11 -23.89 3.42
N PHE A 196 -9.17 -23.21 2.26
CA PHE A 196 -8.53 -23.65 1.02
C PHE A 196 -7.00 -23.74 1.18
N LEU A 197 -6.37 -22.71 1.76
CA LEU A 197 -4.91 -22.66 1.92
C LEU A 197 -4.40 -23.74 2.89
N LYS A 198 -5.14 -24.04 3.96
CA LYS A 198 -4.80 -25.18 4.86
C LYS A 198 -4.91 -26.52 4.15
N ALA A 199 -5.94 -26.74 3.35
CA ALA A 199 -6.10 -27.96 2.55
C ALA A 199 -4.96 -28.10 1.53
N LEU A 200 -4.61 -27.00 0.84
CA LEU A 200 -3.50 -26.99 -0.11
C LEU A 200 -2.15 -27.28 0.55
N ALA A 201 -1.87 -26.70 1.73
CA ALA A 201 -0.62 -27.01 2.46
C ALA A 201 -0.50 -28.50 2.79
N LYS A 202 -1.62 -29.15 3.15
CA LYS A 202 -1.67 -30.60 3.40
C LYS A 202 -1.47 -31.42 2.13
N GLU A 203 -2.13 -31.04 1.03
CA GLU A 203 -1.97 -31.67 -0.29
C GLU A 203 -0.50 -31.63 -0.75
N LEU A 204 0.15 -30.48 -0.54
CA LEU A 204 1.56 -30.23 -0.85
C LEU A 204 2.54 -30.85 0.17
N ARG A 205 2.06 -31.50 1.24
CA ARG A 205 2.84 -32.15 2.31
C ARG A 205 3.80 -31.21 3.04
N ILE A 206 3.42 -29.93 3.18
CA ILE A 206 4.19 -28.91 3.89
C ILE A 206 3.47 -28.35 5.13
N GLU A 207 2.34 -28.91 5.53
CA GLU A 207 1.51 -28.38 6.63
C GLU A 207 2.25 -28.28 7.96
N ALA A 208 3.19 -29.18 8.23
CA ALA A 208 4.02 -29.15 9.45
C ALA A 208 5.01 -27.97 9.49
N LYS A 209 5.31 -27.36 8.33
CA LYS A 209 6.25 -26.25 8.17
C LYS A 209 5.55 -24.90 7.95
N VAL A 210 4.20 -24.87 7.89
CA VAL A 210 3.39 -23.68 7.62
C VAL A 210 2.51 -23.35 8.81
N ALA A 211 2.72 -22.18 9.41
CA ALA A 211 1.92 -21.67 10.50
C ALA A 211 0.97 -20.57 10.05
N PHE A 212 -0.35 -20.78 10.18
CA PHE A 212 -1.37 -19.76 9.97
C PHE A 212 -1.72 -19.14 11.32
N THR A 213 -1.30 -17.89 11.57
CA THR A 213 -1.42 -17.24 12.89
C THR A 213 -2.75 -16.49 13.09
N GLY A 214 -3.50 -16.26 12.01
CA GLY A 214 -4.63 -15.32 12.03
C GLY A 214 -4.17 -13.87 12.11
N LYS A 215 -5.11 -12.98 12.46
CA LYS A 215 -4.82 -11.57 12.73
C LYS A 215 -4.15 -11.39 14.07
N ILE A 216 -3.06 -10.64 14.11
CA ILE A 216 -2.32 -10.31 15.32
C ILE A 216 -2.12 -8.79 15.45
N PRO A 217 -1.89 -8.27 16.67
CA PRO A 217 -1.55 -6.85 16.88
C PRO A 217 -0.18 -6.48 16.29
N ASN A 218 0.03 -5.19 15.99
CA ASN A 218 1.28 -4.71 15.38
C ASN A 218 2.54 -5.00 16.20
N TYR A 219 2.45 -5.00 17.54
CA TYR A 219 3.62 -5.32 18.38
C TYR A 219 4.05 -6.78 18.25
N GLU A 220 3.09 -7.72 18.14
CA GLU A 220 3.38 -9.13 17.88
C GLU A 220 3.89 -9.33 16.45
N LEU A 221 3.31 -8.61 15.48
CA LEU A 221 3.77 -8.63 14.10
C LEU A 221 5.23 -8.20 13.98
N SER A 222 5.63 -7.14 14.68
CA SER A 222 7.01 -6.68 14.73
C SER A 222 7.96 -7.78 15.25
N GLN A 223 7.57 -8.49 16.30
CA GLN A 223 8.36 -9.60 16.84
C GLN A 223 8.50 -10.76 15.84
N LEU A 224 7.42 -11.13 15.13
CA LEU A 224 7.47 -12.17 14.11
C LEU A 224 8.31 -11.77 12.89
N LEU A 225 8.25 -10.52 12.48
CA LEU A 225 9.10 -9.99 11.41
C LEU A 225 10.59 -10.06 11.81
N GLN A 226 10.94 -9.68 13.04
CA GLN A 226 12.32 -9.78 13.57
C GLN A 226 12.83 -11.24 13.67
N GLN A 227 11.92 -12.22 13.75
CA GLN A 227 12.19 -13.65 13.71
C GLN A 227 12.13 -14.24 12.29
N SER A 228 12.12 -13.41 11.26
CA SER A 228 12.03 -13.84 9.87
C SER A 228 13.16 -13.21 9.07
N ASN A 229 13.73 -13.98 8.13
CA ASN A 229 14.78 -13.48 7.24
C ASN A 229 14.27 -13.23 5.81
N PHE A 230 13.07 -13.72 5.47
CA PHE A 230 12.42 -13.47 4.18
C PHE A 230 11.00 -12.94 4.38
N TYR A 231 10.68 -11.88 3.69
CA TYR A 231 9.31 -11.39 3.53
C TYR A 231 8.81 -11.70 2.13
N ILE A 232 7.64 -12.34 2.04
CA ILE A 232 7.06 -12.74 0.75
C ILE A 232 5.67 -12.14 0.60
N SER A 233 5.42 -11.52 -0.55
CA SER A 233 4.11 -10.94 -0.86
C SER A 233 3.86 -10.96 -2.37
N MET A 234 2.78 -11.64 -2.79
CA MET A 234 2.48 -11.91 -4.19
C MET A 234 1.16 -11.27 -4.68
N PRO A 235 0.86 -9.97 -4.35
CA PRO A 235 -0.36 -9.33 -4.80
C PRO A 235 -0.39 -9.18 -6.34
N VAL A 236 -1.58 -9.23 -6.93
CA VAL A 236 -1.78 -8.93 -8.36
C VAL A 236 -1.78 -7.42 -8.64
N THR A 237 -1.99 -6.61 -7.62
CA THR A 237 -1.94 -5.15 -7.68
C THR A 237 -1.63 -4.56 -6.31
N GLU A 238 -0.83 -3.53 -6.28
CA GLU A 238 -0.46 -2.80 -5.06
C GLU A 238 -0.14 -1.35 -5.39
N GLY A 239 -0.52 -0.43 -4.51
CA GLY A 239 -0.12 0.98 -4.61
C GLY A 239 1.15 1.25 -3.81
N VAL A 240 1.01 1.30 -2.49
CA VAL A 240 2.11 1.37 -1.52
C VAL A 240 1.84 0.35 -0.42
N SER A 241 2.78 -0.54 -0.21
CA SER A 241 2.67 -1.61 0.79
C SER A 241 3.33 -1.19 2.09
N ALA A 242 2.55 -0.88 3.12
CA ALA A 242 3.07 -0.68 4.48
C ALA A 242 3.81 -1.95 4.96
N SER A 243 3.24 -3.14 4.70
CA SER A 243 3.86 -4.41 5.09
C SER A 243 5.23 -4.65 4.45
N LEU A 244 5.46 -4.15 3.22
CA LEU A 244 6.79 -4.18 2.62
C LEU A 244 7.77 -3.29 3.39
N PHE A 245 7.35 -2.08 3.78
CA PHE A 245 8.17 -1.17 4.58
C PHE A 245 8.45 -1.73 5.98
N GLU A 246 7.45 -2.34 6.62
CA GLU A 246 7.58 -3.02 7.92
C GLU A 246 8.64 -4.15 7.84
N ALA A 247 8.59 -4.95 6.77
CA ALA A 247 9.56 -6.01 6.53
C ALA A 247 10.98 -5.46 6.27
N MET A 248 11.10 -4.42 5.43
CA MET A 248 12.39 -3.76 5.17
C MET A 248 12.97 -3.12 6.43
N ALA A 249 12.12 -2.56 7.30
CA ALA A 249 12.53 -1.96 8.57
C ALA A 249 13.04 -2.99 9.58
N THR A 250 12.56 -4.22 9.51
CA THR A 250 12.88 -5.32 10.45
C THR A 250 13.88 -6.33 9.88
N ASN A 251 14.65 -5.93 8.85
CA ASN A 251 15.69 -6.73 8.22
C ASN A 251 15.22 -8.01 7.50
N CYS A 252 13.95 -8.08 7.09
CA CYS A 252 13.52 -9.13 6.17
C CYS A 252 13.94 -8.80 4.74
N TYR A 253 14.50 -9.79 4.04
CA TYR A 253 14.78 -9.67 2.61
C TYR A 253 13.47 -9.83 1.81
N PRO A 254 13.04 -8.82 1.04
CA PRO A 254 11.76 -8.85 0.35
C PRO A 254 11.81 -9.62 -0.97
N ILE A 255 10.82 -10.50 -1.17
CA ILE A 255 10.54 -11.17 -2.43
C ILE A 255 9.07 -10.90 -2.76
N VAL A 256 8.83 -10.11 -3.79
CA VAL A 256 7.50 -9.56 -4.06
C VAL A 256 7.16 -9.62 -5.54
N THR A 257 5.88 -9.49 -5.89
CA THR A 257 5.46 -9.48 -7.31
C THR A 257 6.04 -8.31 -8.09
N ASP A 258 6.35 -8.57 -9.37
CA ASP A 258 6.82 -7.60 -10.35
C ASP A 258 5.63 -6.77 -10.88
N ILE A 259 5.22 -5.80 -10.08
CA ILE A 259 4.12 -4.87 -10.37
C ILE A 259 4.56 -3.43 -10.06
N PRO A 260 3.96 -2.42 -10.69
CA PRO A 260 4.40 -1.02 -10.55
C PRO A 260 4.53 -0.51 -9.10
N GLY A 261 3.65 -0.97 -8.20
CA GLY A 261 3.71 -0.62 -6.79
C GLY A 261 4.99 -1.10 -6.12
N ASN A 262 5.39 -2.34 -6.37
CA ASN A 262 6.61 -2.93 -5.83
C ASN A 262 7.87 -2.45 -6.55
N GLN A 263 7.84 -2.28 -7.88
CA GLN A 263 8.93 -1.68 -8.68
C GLN A 263 9.30 -0.27 -8.21
N SER A 264 8.41 0.41 -7.52
CA SER A 264 8.69 1.73 -6.93
C SER A 264 9.72 1.68 -5.80
N TRP A 265 9.95 0.51 -5.21
CA TRP A 265 10.71 0.33 -3.97
C TRP A 265 11.76 -0.78 -4.06
N ILE A 266 11.56 -1.73 -4.97
CA ILE A 266 12.42 -2.90 -5.15
C ILE A 266 13.04 -2.88 -6.53
N ASP A 267 14.36 -2.92 -6.57
CA ASP A 267 15.18 -3.21 -7.73
C ASP A 267 15.57 -4.69 -7.67
N HIS A 268 15.17 -5.47 -8.69
CA HIS A 268 15.39 -6.91 -8.74
C HIS A 268 16.86 -7.28 -8.54
N ARG A 269 17.11 -8.21 -7.61
CA ARG A 269 18.44 -8.70 -7.20
C ARG A 269 19.40 -7.62 -6.70
N LYS A 270 18.92 -6.44 -6.35
CA LYS A 270 19.74 -5.38 -5.76
C LYS A 270 19.36 -5.14 -4.30
N ASN A 271 18.06 -4.98 -4.03
CA ASN A 271 17.56 -4.79 -2.68
C ASN A 271 16.36 -5.69 -2.34
N GLY A 272 16.04 -6.63 -3.22
CA GLY A 272 14.96 -7.60 -3.12
C GLY A 272 14.76 -8.34 -4.43
N GLN A 273 13.72 -9.17 -4.52
CA GLN A 273 13.37 -9.92 -5.72
C GLN A 273 12.02 -9.46 -6.26
N LEU A 274 11.91 -9.33 -7.58
CA LEU A 274 10.67 -9.10 -8.30
C LEU A 274 10.28 -10.36 -9.08
N ILE A 275 9.10 -10.89 -8.82
CA ILE A 275 8.60 -12.16 -9.36
C ILE A 275 7.39 -11.88 -10.25
N PRO A 276 7.31 -12.39 -11.48
CA PRO A 276 6.10 -12.28 -12.29
C PRO A 276 4.86 -12.79 -11.56
N VAL A 277 3.72 -12.16 -11.80
CA VAL A 277 2.44 -12.59 -11.21
C VAL A 277 2.16 -14.04 -11.58
N ASP A 278 1.63 -14.83 -10.64
CA ASP A 278 1.25 -16.25 -10.81
C ASP A 278 2.40 -17.22 -11.13
N ASN A 279 3.67 -16.84 -10.94
CA ASN A 279 4.82 -17.69 -11.25
C ASN A 279 5.48 -18.26 -9.97
N TYR A 280 5.00 -19.41 -9.50
CA TYR A 280 5.53 -20.07 -8.30
C TYR A 280 6.89 -20.75 -8.54
N GLU A 281 7.19 -21.20 -9.75
CA GLU A 281 8.49 -21.78 -10.09
C GLU A 281 9.60 -20.72 -10.00
N GLN A 282 9.34 -19.53 -10.53
CA GLN A 282 10.30 -18.45 -10.43
C GLN A 282 10.42 -17.95 -9.00
N LEU A 283 9.32 -17.89 -8.23
CA LEU A 283 9.39 -17.58 -6.80
C LEU A 283 10.30 -18.56 -6.06
N ALA A 284 10.18 -19.87 -6.32
CA ALA A 284 11.04 -20.88 -5.73
C ALA A 284 12.51 -20.71 -6.13
N SER A 285 12.79 -20.45 -7.41
CA SER A 285 14.17 -20.28 -7.90
C SER A 285 14.83 -19.03 -7.35
N GLU A 286 14.08 -17.91 -7.21
CA GLU A 286 14.61 -16.67 -6.64
C GLU A 286 14.79 -16.75 -5.12
N LEU A 287 13.96 -17.54 -4.41
CA LEU A 287 14.20 -17.89 -3.00
C LEU A 287 15.51 -18.65 -2.85
N ILE A 288 15.75 -19.69 -3.67
CA ILE A 288 16.98 -20.47 -3.66
C ILE A 288 18.18 -19.56 -3.96
N TRP A 289 18.09 -18.72 -4.99
CA TRP A 289 19.14 -17.76 -5.29
C TRP A 289 19.47 -16.88 -4.07
N ALA A 290 18.46 -16.34 -3.39
CA ALA A 290 18.66 -15.48 -2.23
C ALA A 290 19.27 -16.24 -1.04
N ILE A 291 18.98 -17.53 -0.88
CA ILE A 291 19.58 -18.41 0.14
C ILE A 291 21.06 -18.63 -0.15
N GLU A 292 21.39 -18.92 -1.42
CA GLU A 292 22.74 -19.20 -1.89
C GLU A 292 23.65 -17.95 -1.97
N ASN A 293 23.05 -16.74 -1.87
CA ASN A 293 23.77 -15.46 -1.93
C ASN A 293 23.63 -14.66 -0.60
N PRO A 294 24.05 -15.18 0.57
CA PRO A 294 23.81 -14.57 1.88
C PRO A 294 24.47 -13.19 2.02
N TYR A 295 25.68 -13.00 1.50
CA TYR A 295 26.37 -11.72 1.54
C TYR A 295 25.59 -10.62 0.80
N HIS A 296 25.11 -10.92 -0.40
CA HIS A 296 24.27 -10.00 -1.17
C HIS A 296 22.98 -9.63 -0.42
N ARG A 297 22.33 -10.63 0.18
CA ARG A 297 21.13 -10.44 0.98
C ARG A 297 21.38 -9.53 2.19
N GLU A 298 22.48 -9.74 2.93
CA GLU A 298 22.86 -8.90 4.07
C GLU A 298 23.06 -7.43 3.66
N GLN A 299 23.75 -7.17 2.55
CA GLN A 299 23.94 -5.81 2.03
C GLN A 299 22.58 -5.18 1.61
N ALA A 300 21.75 -5.92 0.93
CA ALA A 300 20.43 -5.46 0.51
C ALA A 300 19.53 -5.08 1.71
N VAL A 301 19.54 -5.90 2.75
CA VAL A 301 18.75 -5.67 3.97
C VAL A 301 19.23 -4.42 4.72
N ALA A 302 20.54 -4.23 4.85
CA ALA A 302 21.11 -3.02 5.47
C ALA A 302 20.75 -1.75 4.69
N ASN A 303 20.82 -1.80 3.36
CA ASN A 303 20.44 -0.70 2.49
C ASN A 303 18.93 -0.39 2.59
N ASN A 304 18.10 -1.43 2.65
CA ASN A 304 16.66 -1.29 2.82
C ASN A 304 16.31 -0.60 4.14
N ARG A 305 16.95 -0.99 5.24
CA ARG A 305 16.73 -0.37 6.55
C ARG A 305 17.07 1.12 6.50
N ASN A 306 18.25 1.48 5.99
CA ASN A 306 18.66 2.87 5.83
C ASN A 306 17.68 3.67 4.96
N PHE A 307 17.19 3.06 3.87
CA PHE A 307 16.20 3.69 3.01
C PHE A 307 14.90 3.99 3.76
N ILE A 308 14.38 3.04 4.54
CA ILE A 308 13.14 3.20 5.30
C ILE A 308 13.28 4.30 6.37
N GLU A 309 14.39 4.34 7.10
CA GLU A 309 14.66 5.37 8.10
C GLU A 309 14.67 6.78 7.51
N GLN A 310 15.17 6.95 6.30
CA GLN A 310 15.26 8.25 5.64
C GLN A 310 13.99 8.66 4.91
N ASN A 311 13.22 7.70 4.37
CA ASN A 311 12.16 7.98 3.39
C ASN A 311 10.77 7.50 3.82
N ALA A 312 10.66 6.62 4.81
CA ALA A 312 9.39 6.03 5.20
C ALA A 312 9.15 6.01 6.72
N ASP A 313 9.83 6.87 7.48
CA ASP A 313 9.49 7.12 8.89
C ASP A 313 8.18 7.91 8.97
N TYR A 314 7.20 7.38 9.71
CA TYR A 314 5.88 7.97 9.84
C TYR A 314 5.92 9.38 10.46
N THR A 315 6.70 9.56 11.52
CA THR A 315 6.81 10.84 12.24
C THR A 315 7.40 11.93 11.35
N LEU A 316 8.52 11.62 10.69
CA LEU A 316 9.17 12.56 9.78
C LEU A 316 8.29 12.88 8.57
N ASN A 317 7.67 11.87 7.97
CA ASN A 317 6.86 12.08 6.78
C ASN A 317 5.55 12.79 7.08
N MET A 318 4.87 12.47 8.19
CA MET A 318 3.67 13.20 8.58
C MET A 318 3.95 14.68 8.87
N LYS A 319 5.10 14.99 9.47
CA LYS A 319 5.54 16.37 9.66
C LYS A 319 5.75 17.07 8.30
N ARG A 320 6.49 16.46 7.38
CA ARG A 320 6.70 17.00 6.02
C ARG A 320 5.38 17.23 5.26
N ILE A 321 4.43 16.30 5.40
CA ILE A 321 3.09 16.42 4.81
C ILE A 321 2.34 17.60 5.43
N ALA A 322 2.37 17.73 6.75
CA ALA A 322 1.71 18.81 7.47
C ALA A 322 2.29 20.17 7.09
N ASP A 323 3.62 20.29 7.08
CA ASP A 323 4.32 21.53 6.68
C ASP A 323 3.93 21.94 5.25
N ARG A 324 3.92 20.98 4.31
CA ARG A 324 3.53 21.25 2.92
C ARG A 324 2.08 21.73 2.79
N TYR A 325 1.19 21.20 3.62
CA TYR A 325 -0.21 21.65 3.63
C TYR A 325 -0.35 23.05 4.21
N HIS A 326 0.42 23.41 5.24
CA HIS A 326 0.47 24.78 5.76
C HIS A 326 1.00 25.78 4.75
N GLU A 327 2.10 25.44 4.05
CA GLU A 327 2.62 26.27 2.94
C GLU A 327 1.54 26.54 1.88
N LEU A 328 0.80 25.47 1.49
CA LEU A 328 -0.25 25.60 0.50
C LEU A 328 -1.40 26.50 0.94
N ILE A 329 -1.81 26.42 2.20
CA ILE A 329 -2.84 27.28 2.79
C ILE A 329 -2.37 28.74 2.76
N ASN A 330 -1.13 29.00 3.20
CA ASN A 330 -0.57 30.36 3.25
C ASN A 330 -0.42 30.97 1.85
N ALA A 331 0.05 30.21 0.88
CA ALA A 331 0.17 30.65 -0.50
C ALA A 331 -1.18 30.94 -1.19
N THR A 332 -2.29 30.42 -0.66
CA THR A 332 -3.63 30.65 -1.23
C THR A 332 -4.35 31.84 -0.59
N LYS A 333 -3.86 32.32 0.57
CA LYS A 333 -4.40 33.51 1.26
C LYS A 333 -3.85 34.82 0.70
N ASN A 334 -2.68 34.76 0.06
CA ASN A 334 -2.05 35.87 -0.65
C ASN A 334 -2.48 35.87 -2.14
#